data_e32200a66a70d91d2c7ae22cf98cc9cc
#
_entry.id   e32200a66a70d91d2c7ae22cf98cc9cc
#
_cell.length_a   1.000
_cell.length_b   1.000
_cell.length_c   1.000
_cell.angle_alpha   90.00
_cell.angle_beta   90.00
_cell.angle_gamma   90.00
#
_symmetry.space_group_name_H-M   'P 1'
#
loop_
_entity.id
_entity.type
_entity.pdbx_description
1 polymer ?
#
loop_
_entity_poly.entity_id
_entity_poly.type
_entity_poly.pdbx_seq_one_letter_code
_entity_poly.pdbx_strand_id
1 'polypeptide(L)'
;MSNMVKKHFKLFIFLLLLLVPVSASVGAPRIFVNNYFVDSDADPVIENGRTLVPVRIISEKLGYKVDWEESTKTVIISNDSKNIKFTIGRNTYTDNEIEIPSDVGAKIINNRTMVPIRVIAEAFTQNVIWDNTNRVVVVGEGYQDQASSTCTFEAAKVTKVIDGDTIEIDRGKGVEKLRFILVDSPETKDPRKQVEYYGAEASKFTTKWLEGRTIYLEKDVSETDKYGRLLRYVWLVKPGTDNPTEEEITSFMFNSYLLRDGYAVVAKFPPDIKYVEIFKTFETYAREKNLGLYGVPINVGKETTEAPKENSPAETVTEEDKKEENNNIVKNTSKKNNSKELAYKYANGRIIGNKNSMKYHMPYGRDYKKVYLKNAVFFDTEEEAIKAGYVRAKK
;
A
#
# COMPACT_ATOMS: atom_id res chain seq x y z
N MET A 1 -7.48 -41.90 -79.76
CA MET A 1 -6.52 -40.82 -79.47
C MET A 1 -7.03 -40.06 -78.26
N SER A 2 -6.37 -40.26 -77.14
CA SER A 2 -6.83 -39.81 -75.79
C SER A 2 -6.14 -38.51 -75.39
N ASN A 3 -6.90 -37.45 -75.15
CA ASN A 3 -6.39 -36.23 -74.59
C ASN A 3 -6.60 -36.29 -73.05
N MET A 4 -5.52 -36.49 -72.36
CA MET A 4 -5.48 -36.40 -70.92
C MET A 4 -5.53 -34.92 -70.48
N VAL A 5 -6.65 -34.55 -69.87
CA VAL A 5 -6.79 -33.24 -69.23
C VAL A 5 -6.22 -33.34 -67.81
N LYS A 6 -5.09 -32.70 -67.58
CA LYS A 6 -4.49 -32.54 -66.20
C LYS A 6 -5.32 -31.52 -65.43
N LYS A 7 -6.08 -31.99 -64.44
CA LYS A 7 -6.82 -31.19 -63.47
C LYS A 7 -5.86 -30.74 -62.38
N HIS A 8 -5.46 -29.46 -62.40
CA HIS A 8 -4.73 -28.84 -61.27
C HIS A 8 -5.69 -28.57 -60.12
N PHE A 9 -5.62 -29.38 -59.11
CA PHE A 9 -6.31 -29.16 -57.84
C PHE A 9 -5.52 -28.09 -57.04
N LYS A 10 -5.97 -26.82 -57.09
CA LYS A 10 -5.45 -25.76 -56.23
C LYS A 10 -6.04 -25.97 -54.83
N LEU A 11 -5.20 -26.48 -53.91
CA LEU A 11 -5.48 -26.55 -52.51
C LEU A 11 -5.47 -25.11 -51.93
N PHE A 12 -6.64 -24.54 -51.73
CA PHE A 12 -6.80 -23.26 -51.04
C PHE A 12 -6.75 -23.52 -49.55
N ILE A 13 -5.56 -23.37 -48.93
CA ILE A 13 -5.43 -23.38 -47.49
C ILE A 13 -6.00 -22.09 -46.95
N PHE A 14 -7.23 -22.13 -46.44
CA PHE A 14 -7.87 -21.03 -45.72
C PHE A 14 -7.22 -21.01 -44.32
N LEU A 15 -6.18 -20.17 -44.16
CA LEU A 15 -5.58 -19.90 -42.87
C LEU A 15 -6.59 -19.09 -42.05
N LEU A 16 -7.43 -19.79 -41.26
CA LEU A 16 -8.32 -19.20 -40.27
C LEU A 16 -7.43 -18.62 -39.16
N LEU A 17 -7.09 -17.33 -39.30
CA LEU A 17 -6.48 -16.59 -38.20
C LEU A 17 -7.55 -16.52 -37.09
N LEU A 18 -7.44 -17.43 -36.10
CA LEU A 18 -8.12 -17.29 -34.83
C LEU A 18 -7.59 -16.01 -34.14
N LEU A 19 -8.31 -14.92 -34.38
CA LEU A 19 -8.19 -13.73 -33.53
C LEU A 19 -8.61 -14.16 -32.10
N VAL A 20 -7.67 -14.71 -31.33
CA VAL A 20 -7.83 -14.84 -29.89
C VAL A 20 -7.91 -13.39 -29.39
N PRO A 21 -9.03 -12.94 -28.83
CA PRO A 21 -9.05 -11.63 -28.23
C PRO A 21 -7.98 -11.64 -27.14
N VAL A 22 -6.95 -10.83 -27.32
CA VAL A 22 -6.02 -10.51 -26.22
C VAL A 22 -6.88 -9.79 -25.21
N SER A 23 -7.44 -10.55 -24.26
CA SER A 23 -8.07 -9.96 -23.08
C SER A 23 -6.99 -9.14 -22.41
N ALA A 24 -7.02 -7.84 -22.57
CA ALA A 24 -6.17 -6.94 -21.80
C ALA A 24 -6.34 -7.34 -20.35
N SER A 25 -5.25 -7.75 -19.70
CA SER A 25 -5.26 -8.13 -18.30
C SER A 25 -5.80 -6.95 -17.50
N VAL A 26 -7.00 -7.08 -17.04
CA VAL A 26 -7.60 -6.09 -16.14
C VAL A 26 -6.99 -6.38 -14.77
N GLY A 27 -6.20 -5.45 -14.24
CA GLY A 27 -5.54 -5.61 -12.95
C GLY A 27 -6.51 -6.05 -11.84
N ALA A 28 -6.02 -6.80 -10.87
CA ALA A 28 -6.81 -7.24 -9.71
C ALA A 28 -7.43 -6.01 -8.99
N PRO A 29 -8.58 -6.17 -8.32
CA PRO A 29 -9.17 -5.07 -7.55
C PRO A 29 -8.17 -4.52 -6.52
N ARG A 30 -8.23 -3.22 -6.25
CA ARG A 30 -7.53 -2.60 -5.12
C ARG A 30 -8.44 -2.54 -3.91
N ILE A 31 -7.85 -2.42 -2.74
CA ILE A 31 -8.59 -2.27 -1.49
C ILE A 31 -8.26 -0.91 -0.89
N PHE A 32 -9.28 -0.18 -0.49
CA PHE A 32 -9.17 1.07 0.25
C PHE A 32 -9.85 0.92 1.60
N VAL A 33 -9.16 1.24 2.68
CA VAL A 33 -9.68 1.13 4.04
C VAL A 33 -9.34 2.41 4.79
N ASN A 34 -10.33 3.13 5.28
CA ASN A 34 -10.17 4.30 6.13
C ASN A 34 -9.04 5.24 5.67
N ASN A 35 -9.23 5.96 4.58
CA ASN A 35 -8.32 6.94 4.00
C ASN A 35 -7.07 6.40 3.26
N TYR A 36 -6.85 5.07 3.17
CA TYR A 36 -5.64 4.55 2.54
C TYR A 36 -5.90 3.35 1.63
N PHE A 37 -5.20 3.30 0.51
CA PHE A 37 -5.06 2.05 -0.21
C PHE A 37 -4.19 1.07 0.56
N VAL A 38 -4.63 -0.18 0.60
CA VAL A 38 -3.96 -1.25 1.34
C VAL A 38 -3.07 -2.04 0.39
N ASP A 39 -1.78 -2.09 0.67
CA ASP A 39 -0.85 -3.00 -0.01
C ASP A 39 -0.97 -4.38 0.62
N SER A 40 -1.67 -5.28 -0.07
CA SER A 40 -1.88 -6.65 0.38
C SER A 40 -0.92 -7.61 -0.33
N ASP A 41 -0.38 -8.57 0.39
CA ASP A 41 0.49 -9.62 -0.16
C ASP A 41 -0.26 -10.69 -0.99
N ALA A 42 -1.60 -10.64 -1.00
CA ALA A 42 -2.45 -11.41 -1.89
C ALA A 42 -3.54 -10.51 -2.48
N ASP A 43 -3.73 -10.61 -3.79
CA ASP A 43 -4.73 -9.82 -4.48
C ASP A 43 -6.16 -10.27 -4.14
N PRO A 44 -7.13 -9.34 -4.06
CA PRO A 44 -8.54 -9.68 -3.98
C PRO A 44 -8.98 -10.54 -5.18
N VAL A 45 -9.85 -11.48 -4.92
CA VAL A 45 -10.42 -12.36 -5.95
C VAL A 45 -11.92 -12.15 -6.03
N ILE A 46 -12.45 -12.01 -7.25
CA ILE A 46 -13.91 -11.97 -7.46
C ILE A 46 -14.38 -13.37 -7.79
N GLU A 47 -15.26 -13.92 -6.94
CA GLU A 47 -15.87 -15.23 -7.13
C GLU A 47 -17.39 -15.13 -6.89
N ASN A 48 -18.18 -15.62 -7.85
CA ASN A 48 -19.65 -15.58 -7.79
C ASN A 48 -20.22 -14.19 -7.47
N GLY A 49 -19.60 -13.13 -8.01
CA GLY A 49 -19.99 -11.74 -7.74
C GLY A 49 -19.68 -11.24 -6.32
N ARG A 50 -18.86 -11.97 -5.56
CA ARG A 50 -18.36 -11.57 -4.25
C ARG A 50 -16.86 -11.34 -4.32
N THR A 51 -16.40 -10.29 -3.67
CA THR A 51 -14.97 -10.01 -3.55
C THR A 51 -14.43 -10.66 -2.28
N LEU A 52 -13.53 -11.62 -2.46
CA LEU A 52 -12.76 -12.24 -1.40
C LEU A 52 -11.48 -11.43 -1.18
N VAL A 53 -11.15 -11.18 0.07
CA VAL A 53 -9.98 -10.39 0.48
C VAL A 53 -9.17 -11.14 1.52
N PRO A 54 -7.84 -10.91 1.58
CA PRO A 54 -7.02 -11.43 2.67
C PRO A 54 -7.51 -10.87 4.00
N VAL A 55 -8.03 -11.76 4.86
CA VAL A 55 -8.76 -11.36 6.07
C VAL A 55 -7.90 -10.55 7.03
N ARG A 56 -6.65 -10.98 7.26
CA ARG A 56 -5.78 -10.39 8.28
C ARG A 56 -5.54 -8.91 8.04
N ILE A 57 -5.05 -8.55 6.84
CA ILE A 57 -4.65 -7.18 6.57
C ILE A 57 -5.83 -6.20 6.61
N ILE A 58 -7.02 -6.64 6.22
CA ILE A 58 -8.23 -5.79 6.27
C ILE A 58 -8.68 -5.61 7.72
N SER A 59 -8.80 -6.71 8.46
CA SER A 59 -9.28 -6.68 9.84
C SER A 59 -8.34 -5.89 10.75
N GLU A 60 -7.03 -6.06 10.62
CA GLU A 60 -6.03 -5.29 11.37
C GLU A 60 -6.08 -3.80 11.02
N LYS A 61 -6.30 -3.44 9.73
CA LYS A 61 -6.51 -2.03 9.32
C LYS A 61 -7.80 -1.42 9.87
N LEU A 62 -8.78 -2.24 10.17
CA LEU A 62 -10.02 -1.85 10.85
C LEU A 62 -9.91 -1.89 12.38
N GLY A 63 -8.74 -2.23 12.95
CA GLY A 63 -8.50 -2.26 14.39
C GLY A 63 -8.92 -3.57 15.08
N TYR A 64 -9.10 -4.66 14.33
CA TYR A 64 -9.49 -5.96 14.89
C TYR A 64 -8.30 -6.91 15.00
N LYS A 65 -8.32 -7.75 16.02
CA LYS A 65 -7.37 -8.85 16.17
C LYS A 65 -7.75 -10.02 15.27
N VAL A 66 -6.76 -10.69 14.69
CA VAL A 66 -6.98 -11.87 13.84
C VAL A 66 -6.15 -13.04 14.36
N ASP A 67 -6.83 -14.08 14.82
CA ASP A 67 -6.26 -15.33 15.27
C ASP A 67 -6.58 -16.48 14.28
N TRP A 68 -5.78 -17.54 14.33
CA TRP A 68 -5.99 -18.73 13.54
C TRP A 68 -6.00 -19.98 14.44
N GLU A 69 -7.06 -20.77 14.34
CA GLU A 69 -7.18 -22.04 15.04
C GLU A 69 -6.90 -23.20 14.06
N GLU A 70 -5.73 -23.79 14.18
CA GLU A 70 -5.26 -24.82 13.25
C GLU A 70 -6.11 -26.11 13.32
N SER A 71 -6.57 -26.52 14.50
CA SER A 71 -7.32 -27.76 14.73
C SER A 71 -8.64 -27.78 13.96
N THR A 72 -9.32 -26.66 13.90
CA THR A 72 -10.61 -26.47 13.24
C THR A 72 -10.51 -25.79 11.89
N LYS A 73 -9.31 -25.31 11.52
CA LYS A 73 -9.05 -24.46 10.34
C LYS A 73 -9.97 -23.25 10.30
N THR A 74 -10.05 -22.56 11.42
CA THR A 74 -10.93 -21.42 11.64
C THR A 74 -10.13 -20.14 11.83
N VAL A 75 -10.45 -19.09 11.08
CA VAL A 75 -9.98 -17.73 11.36
C VAL A 75 -10.98 -17.06 12.30
N ILE A 76 -10.44 -16.38 13.30
CA ILE A 76 -11.19 -15.67 14.33
C ILE A 76 -10.82 -14.20 14.23
N ILE A 77 -11.82 -13.33 14.07
CA ILE A 77 -11.67 -11.88 14.01
C ILE A 77 -12.42 -11.30 15.20
N SER A 78 -11.72 -10.57 16.07
CA SER A 78 -12.33 -10.15 17.32
C SER A 78 -11.90 -8.75 17.75
N ASN A 79 -12.77 -8.12 18.54
CA ASN A 79 -12.50 -6.99 19.41
C ASN A 79 -13.26 -7.18 20.73
N ASP A 80 -13.33 -6.16 21.57
CA ASP A 80 -13.97 -6.23 22.90
C ASP A 80 -15.46 -6.62 22.85
N SER A 81 -16.16 -6.40 21.74
CA SER A 81 -17.61 -6.58 21.59
C SER A 81 -18.04 -7.61 20.54
N LYS A 82 -17.13 -8.00 19.66
CA LYS A 82 -17.43 -8.83 18.49
C LYS A 82 -16.46 -9.99 18.37
N ASN A 83 -16.97 -11.16 17.96
CA ASN A 83 -16.20 -12.34 17.68
C ASN A 83 -16.76 -13.05 16.45
N ILE A 84 -16.10 -12.90 15.31
CA ILE A 84 -16.50 -13.46 14.03
C ILE A 84 -15.59 -14.64 13.71
N LYS A 85 -16.18 -15.80 13.38
CA LYS A 85 -15.40 -16.99 13.03
C LYS A 85 -15.77 -17.49 11.64
N PHE A 86 -14.75 -17.78 10.83
CA PHE A 86 -14.90 -18.42 9.53
C PHE A 86 -14.13 -19.75 9.53
N THR A 87 -14.84 -20.86 9.33
CA THR A 87 -14.22 -22.17 9.13
C THR A 87 -14.01 -22.40 7.64
N ILE A 88 -12.80 -22.78 7.25
CA ILE A 88 -12.47 -23.06 5.85
C ILE A 88 -13.37 -24.15 5.27
N GLY A 89 -13.91 -23.86 4.08
CA GLY A 89 -14.77 -24.81 3.35
C GLY A 89 -16.24 -24.82 3.78
N ARG A 90 -16.63 -23.99 4.77
CA ARG A 90 -18.04 -23.80 5.13
C ARG A 90 -18.60 -22.53 4.50
N ASN A 91 -19.84 -22.60 4.04
CA ASN A 91 -20.59 -21.44 3.54
C ASN A 91 -21.42 -20.79 4.67
N THR A 92 -20.84 -20.76 5.86
CA THR A 92 -21.39 -20.09 7.05
C THR A 92 -20.27 -19.40 7.79
N TYR A 93 -20.62 -18.42 8.61
CA TYR A 93 -19.75 -17.84 9.62
C TYR A 93 -20.53 -17.67 10.92
N THR A 94 -19.84 -17.46 12.03
CA THR A 94 -20.52 -17.13 13.29
C THR A 94 -20.26 -15.67 13.67
N ASP A 95 -21.28 -14.98 14.16
CA ASP A 95 -21.18 -13.69 14.83
C ASP A 95 -21.63 -13.89 16.29
N ASN A 96 -20.69 -13.81 17.23
CA ASN A 96 -20.94 -14.04 18.66
C ASN A 96 -21.76 -15.33 18.91
N GLU A 97 -21.29 -16.46 18.33
CA GLU A 97 -21.88 -17.80 18.44
C GLU A 97 -23.17 -18.04 17.60
N ILE A 98 -23.69 -17.00 16.91
CA ILE A 98 -24.84 -17.17 16.01
C ILE A 98 -24.32 -17.55 14.63
N GLU A 99 -24.75 -18.72 14.12
CA GLU A 99 -24.38 -19.15 12.77
C GLU A 99 -25.21 -18.44 11.71
N ILE A 100 -24.52 -17.84 10.73
CA ILE A 100 -25.09 -17.03 9.65
C ILE A 100 -24.65 -17.63 8.31
N PRO A 101 -25.58 -17.87 7.36
CA PRO A 101 -25.22 -18.35 6.03
C PRO A 101 -24.51 -17.27 5.22
N SER A 102 -23.58 -17.72 4.37
CA SER A 102 -22.84 -16.88 3.41
C SER A 102 -22.87 -17.53 2.03
N ASP A 103 -23.03 -16.72 0.99
CA ASP A 103 -23.05 -17.20 -0.41
C ASP A 103 -21.70 -17.85 -0.81
N VAL A 104 -20.62 -17.34 -0.23
CA VAL A 104 -19.26 -17.82 -0.47
C VAL A 104 -18.54 -17.96 0.87
N GLY A 105 -18.00 -19.15 1.11
CA GLY A 105 -17.25 -19.45 2.33
C GLY A 105 -15.81 -18.93 2.31
N ALA A 106 -15.17 -18.94 3.48
CA ALA A 106 -13.75 -18.67 3.60
C ALA A 106 -12.92 -19.75 2.89
N LYS A 107 -11.83 -19.32 2.22
CA LYS A 107 -10.93 -20.19 1.45
C LYS A 107 -9.48 -19.83 1.71
N ILE A 108 -8.59 -20.80 1.48
CA ILE A 108 -7.16 -20.54 1.42
C ILE A 108 -6.76 -20.38 -0.05
N ILE A 109 -6.25 -19.20 -0.42
CA ILE A 109 -5.72 -18.90 -1.75
C ILE A 109 -4.32 -18.33 -1.57
N ASN A 110 -3.32 -18.88 -2.26
CA ASN A 110 -1.92 -18.45 -2.15
C ASN A 110 -1.43 -18.35 -0.69
N ASN A 111 -1.78 -19.34 0.12
CA ASN A 111 -1.45 -19.42 1.55
C ASN A 111 -2.00 -18.25 2.40
N ARG A 112 -3.08 -17.62 1.96
CA ARG A 112 -3.81 -16.58 2.71
C ARG A 112 -5.27 -16.99 2.86
N THR A 113 -5.81 -16.75 4.05
CA THR A 113 -7.23 -16.92 4.30
C THR A 113 -7.99 -15.77 3.67
N MET A 114 -8.80 -16.10 2.67
CA MET A 114 -9.64 -15.16 1.93
C MET A 114 -11.07 -15.27 2.41
N VAL A 115 -11.71 -14.15 2.70
CA VAL A 115 -13.09 -14.09 3.17
C VAL A 115 -13.89 -13.05 2.38
N PRO A 116 -15.23 -13.18 2.27
CA PRO A 116 -16.04 -12.16 1.61
C PRO A 116 -15.95 -10.83 2.36
N ILE A 117 -15.48 -9.77 1.68
CA ILE A 117 -15.25 -8.46 2.30
C ILE A 117 -16.52 -7.88 2.94
N ARG A 118 -17.67 -8.08 2.30
CA ARG A 118 -18.95 -7.56 2.80
C ARG A 118 -19.27 -8.10 4.19
N VAL A 119 -19.06 -9.39 4.42
CA VAL A 119 -19.35 -10.01 5.72
C VAL A 119 -18.50 -9.38 6.82
N ILE A 120 -17.19 -9.16 6.56
CA ILE A 120 -16.30 -8.49 7.52
C ILE A 120 -16.81 -7.08 7.83
N ALA A 121 -17.06 -6.31 6.78
CA ALA A 121 -17.41 -4.91 6.94
C ALA A 121 -18.78 -4.73 7.62
N GLU A 122 -19.79 -5.51 7.22
CA GLU A 122 -21.12 -5.47 7.85
C GLU A 122 -21.07 -5.91 9.32
N ALA A 123 -20.34 -6.98 9.61
CA ALA A 123 -20.15 -7.47 10.98
C ALA A 123 -19.56 -6.40 11.90
N PHE A 124 -18.68 -5.56 11.37
CA PHE A 124 -18.04 -4.47 12.10
C PHE A 124 -18.65 -3.08 11.83
N THR A 125 -19.85 -3.04 11.28
CA THR A 125 -20.61 -1.81 11.03
C THR A 125 -19.89 -0.82 10.11
N GLN A 126 -19.09 -1.34 9.18
CA GLN A 126 -18.38 -0.55 8.18
C GLN A 126 -19.17 -0.49 6.88
N ASN A 127 -19.12 0.68 6.22
CA ASN A 127 -19.69 0.81 4.88
C ASN A 127 -18.79 0.13 3.85
N VAL A 128 -19.39 -0.58 2.88
CA VAL A 128 -18.66 -1.18 1.75
C VAL A 128 -19.22 -0.68 0.46
N ILE A 129 -18.32 -0.13 -0.39
CA ILE A 129 -18.66 0.37 -1.72
C ILE A 129 -17.76 -0.31 -2.75
N TRP A 130 -18.29 -0.58 -3.93
CA TRP A 130 -17.54 -1.01 -5.09
C TRP A 130 -17.45 0.13 -6.11
N ASP A 131 -16.25 0.67 -6.31
CA ASP A 131 -15.97 1.58 -7.43
C ASP A 131 -15.63 0.76 -8.66
N ASN A 132 -16.60 0.67 -9.58
CA ASN A 132 -16.43 -0.10 -10.81
C ASN A 132 -15.44 0.55 -11.79
N THR A 133 -15.33 1.87 -11.79
CA THR A 133 -14.44 2.63 -12.70
C THR A 133 -12.98 2.36 -12.37
N ASN A 134 -12.62 2.47 -11.10
CA ASN A 134 -11.25 2.31 -10.64
C ASN A 134 -10.96 0.90 -10.11
N ARG A 135 -11.99 0.02 -10.08
CA ARG A 135 -11.94 -1.36 -9.54
C ARG A 135 -11.41 -1.37 -8.10
N VAL A 136 -12.06 -0.59 -7.25
CA VAL A 136 -11.69 -0.44 -5.84
C VAL A 136 -12.79 -0.99 -4.95
N VAL A 137 -12.43 -1.85 -4.01
CA VAL A 137 -13.25 -2.19 -2.84
C VAL A 137 -12.96 -1.14 -1.78
N VAL A 138 -13.96 -0.41 -1.39
CA VAL A 138 -13.86 0.63 -0.36
C VAL A 138 -14.50 0.14 0.92
N VAL A 139 -13.80 0.25 2.02
CA VAL A 139 -14.30 -0.09 3.37
C VAL A 139 -14.08 1.12 4.27
N GLY A 140 -15.15 1.57 4.93
CA GLY A 140 -15.10 2.71 5.82
C GLY A 140 -15.21 4.06 5.11
N GLU A 141 -14.45 5.04 5.54
CA GLU A 141 -14.55 6.44 5.12
C GLU A 141 -13.33 6.95 4.35
N GLY A 142 -13.42 8.20 3.87
CA GLY A 142 -12.33 8.93 3.24
C GLY A 142 -12.10 8.64 1.77
N TYR A 143 -12.89 7.77 1.13
CA TYR A 143 -12.84 7.56 -0.31
C TYR A 143 -13.62 8.65 -1.04
N GLN A 144 -12.97 9.27 -2.03
CA GLN A 144 -13.60 10.30 -2.85
C GLN A 144 -14.69 9.68 -3.74
N ASP A 145 -15.90 10.21 -3.66
CA ASP A 145 -16.96 9.87 -4.62
C ASP A 145 -16.59 10.38 -6.02
N GLN A 146 -16.30 9.44 -6.90
CA GLN A 146 -15.86 9.74 -8.26
C GLN A 146 -16.95 10.41 -9.11
N ALA A 147 -18.23 10.21 -8.78
CA ALA A 147 -19.35 10.85 -9.47
C ALA A 147 -19.46 12.35 -9.12
N SER A 148 -19.01 12.75 -7.95
CA SER A 148 -19.02 14.15 -7.49
C SER A 148 -17.72 14.90 -7.78
N SER A 149 -16.68 14.24 -8.29
CA SER A 149 -15.40 14.88 -8.64
C SER A 149 -15.54 15.84 -9.80
N THR A 150 -15.08 17.07 -9.62
CA THR A 150 -14.96 18.08 -10.69
C THR A 150 -13.54 18.16 -11.26
N CYS A 151 -12.66 17.24 -10.86
CA CYS A 151 -11.28 17.18 -11.30
C CYS A 151 -11.17 16.90 -12.81
N THR A 152 -10.35 17.69 -13.49
CA THR A 152 -10.15 17.61 -14.95
C THR A 152 -8.95 16.76 -15.35
N PHE A 153 -8.23 16.16 -14.42
CA PHE A 153 -7.04 15.36 -14.73
C PHE A 153 -7.33 14.28 -15.77
N GLU A 154 -6.45 14.21 -16.78
CA GLU A 154 -6.59 13.31 -17.93
C GLU A 154 -6.42 11.85 -17.49
N ALA A 155 -7.30 10.98 -17.96
CA ALA A 155 -7.17 9.55 -17.73
C ALA A 155 -6.19 8.91 -18.73
N ALA A 156 -5.40 7.94 -18.26
CA ALA A 156 -4.49 7.16 -19.09
C ALA A 156 -4.48 5.69 -18.68
N LYS A 157 -4.33 4.80 -19.64
CA LYS A 157 -4.13 3.37 -19.40
C LYS A 157 -2.65 3.08 -19.25
N VAL A 158 -2.23 2.46 -18.16
CA VAL A 158 -0.85 1.98 -18.02
C VAL A 158 -0.69 0.70 -18.81
N THR A 159 0.16 0.74 -19.82
CA THR A 159 0.42 -0.41 -20.71
C THR A 159 1.59 -1.24 -20.25
N LYS A 160 2.57 -0.62 -19.57
CA LYS A 160 3.77 -1.28 -19.07
C LYS A 160 4.46 -0.47 -17.99
N VAL A 161 5.05 -1.14 -17.03
CA VAL A 161 5.99 -0.53 -16.08
C VAL A 161 7.42 -0.75 -16.57
N ILE A 162 8.18 0.35 -16.69
CA ILE A 162 9.58 0.31 -17.11
C ILE A 162 10.46 0.18 -15.88
N ASP A 163 10.22 1.04 -14.86
CA ASP A 163 10.96 1.09 -13.61
C ASP A 163 10.06 1.58 -12.47
N GLY A 164 10.58 1.71 -11.26
CA GLY A 164 9.81 2.15 -10.11
C GLY A 164 9.11 3.51 -10.29
N ASP A 165 9.68 4.39 -11.12
CA ASP A 165 9.19 5.75 -11.34
C ASP A 165 8.95 6.11 -12.81
N THR A 166 9.02 5.13 -13.70
CA THR A 166 8.83 5.32 -15.15
C THR A 166 7.92 4.25 -15.73
N ILE A 167 6.88 4.69 -16.46
CA ILE A 167 5.86 3.81 -17.06
C ILE A 167 5.62 4.15 -18.52
N GLU A 168 4.97 3.24 -19.24
CA GLU A 168 4.34 3.49 -20.54
C GLU A 168 2.83 3.58 -20.36
N ILE A 169 2.25 4.59 -20.98
CA ILE A 169 0.81 4.88 -20.90
C ILE A 169 0.22 5.05 -22.29
N ASP A 170 -1.08 4.83 -22.40
CA ASP A 170 -1.88 5.19 -23.57
C ASP A 170 -3.05 6.10 -23.15
N ARG A 171 -3.09 7.29 -23.76
CA ARG A 171 -4.17 8.29 -23.60
C ARG A 171 -5.15 8.28 -24.77
N GLY A 172 -5.15 7.22 -25.59
CA GLY A 172 -5.91 7.13 -26.83
C GLY A 172 -5.21 7.76 -28.03
N LYS A 173 -3.91 8.07 -27.91
CA LYS A 173 -3.08 8.69 -28.96
C LYS A 173 -1.83 7.86 -29.28
N GLY A 174 -1.75 6.65 -28.73
CA GLY A 174 -0.57 5.78 -28.81
C GLY A 174 0.21 5.75 -27.49
N VAL A 175 1.24 4.89 -27.46
CA VAL A 175 2.04 4.66 -26.25
C VAL A 175 3.07 5.76 -26.06
N GLU A 176 3.07 6.36 -24.89
CA GLU A 176 4.00 7.41 -24.47
C GLU A 176 4.73 6.98 -23.18
N LYS A 177 5.98 7.42 -22.99
CA LYS A 177 6.70 7.24 -21.74
C LYS A 177 6.40 8.36 -20.76
N LEU A 178 6.18 8.01 -19.51
CA LEU A 178 5.91 8.95 -18.43
C LEU A 178 6.91 8.74 -17.29
N ARG A 179 7.48 9.83 -16.79
CA ARG A 179 8.36 9.90 -15.61
C ARG A 179 7.62 10.63 -14.49
N PHE A 180 7.61 10.04 -13.31
CA PHE A 180 6.93 10.64 -12.16
C PHE A 180 7.70 11.85 -11.66
N ILE A 181 6.98 12.94 -11.38
CA ILE A 181 7.55 14.18 -10.84
C ILE A 181 7.92 13.98 -9.37
N LEU A 182 9.05 14.58 -8.95
CA LEU A 182 9.54 14.64 -7.57
C LEU A 182 9.91 13.30 -6.91
N VAL A 183 9.92 12.20 -7.62
CA VAL A 183 10.35 10.90 -7.09
C VAL A 183 11.48 10.32 -7.93
N ASP A 184 12.40 9.60 -7.29
CA ASP A 184 13.49 8.89 -7.94
C ASP A 184 13.64 7.51 -7.28
N SER A 185 13.30 6.48 -8.02
CA SER A 185 13.47 5.10 -7.58
C SER A 185 14.85 4.57 -7.95
N PRO A 186 15.40 3.59 -7.23
CA PRO A 186 16.67 2.99 -7.62
C PRO A 186 16.59 2.34 -9.01
N GLU A 187 17.64 2.53 -9.79
CA GLU A 187 17.72 2.10 -11.19
C GLU A 187 17.81 0.57 -11.32
N THR A 188 17.03 -0.01 -12.21
CA THR A 188 17.05 -1.46 -12.48
C THR A 188 17.43 -1.82 -13.89
N LYS A 189 17.35 -0.90 -14.85
CA LYS A 189 17.42 -1.20 -16.29
C LYS A 189 18.52 -0.49 -17.05
N ASP A 190 19.34 0.35 -16.42
CA ASP A 190 20.52 0.90 -17.09
C ASP A 190 21.56 -0.22 -17.26
N PRO A 191 21.81 -0.72 -18.49
CA PRO A 191 22.75 -1.84 -18.73
C PRO A 191 24.20 -1.50 -18.37
N ARG A 192 24.50 -0.22 -18.10
CA ARG A 192 25.83 0.28 -17.71
C ARG A 192 26.02 0.32 -16.20
N LYS A 193 24.93 0.10 -15.42
CA LYS A 193 24.95 0.13 -13.97
C LYS A 193 24.56 -1.24 -13.40
N GLN A 194 25.06 -1.56 -12.24
CA GLN A 194 24.51 -2.66 -11.44
C GLN A 194 23.10 -2.25 -10.97
N VAL A 195 22.21 -3.24 -10.84
CA VAL A 195 20.89 -3.02 -10.22
C VAL A 195 21.12 -2.42 -8.84
N GLU A 196 20.56 -1.24 -8.62
CA GLU A 196 20.68 -0.55 -7.35
C GLU A 196 19.86 -1.27 -6.28
N TYR A 197 20.32 -1.18 -5.03
CA TYR A 197 19.61 -1.77 -3.90
C TYR A 197 18.15 -1.31 -3.87
N TYR A 198 17.21 -2.24 -3.66
CA TYR A 198 15.77 -2.03 -3.60
C TYR A 198 15.09 -1.63 -4.93
N GLY A 199 15.81 -1.59 -6.05
CA GLY A 199 15.25 -1.22 -7.36
C GLY A 199 14.24 -2.23 -7.88
N ALA A 200 14.53 -3.53 -7.75
CA ALA A 200 13.62 -4.60 -8.16
C ALA A 200 12.30 -4.55 -7.37
N GLU A 201 12.36 -4.26 -6.09
CA GLU A 201 11.21 -4.10 -5.19
C GLU A 201 10.37 -2.89 -5.58
N ALA A 202 10.99 -1.74 -5.86
CA ALA A 202 10.31 -0.54 -6.33
C ALA A 202 9.60 -0.78 -7.67
N SER A 203 10.28 -1.39 -8.64
CA SER A 203 9.67 -1.74 -9.94
C SER A 203 8.51 -2.72 -9.79
N LYS A 204 8.64 -3.74 -8.93
CA LYS A 204 7.57 -4.70 -8.62
C LYS A 204 6.37 -4.02 -7.95
N PHE A 205 6.62 -3.12 -7.01
CA PHE A 205 5.58 -2.33 -6.36
C PHE A 205 4.80 -1.51 -7.39
N THR A 206 5.48 -0.74 -8.23
CA THR A 206 4.83 0.06 -9.29
C THR A 206 4.05 -0.83 -10.27
N THR A 207 4.60 -1.99 -10.66
CA THR A 207 3.91 -2.96 -11.53
C THR A 207 2.61 -3.44 -10.90
N LYS A 208 2.65 -3.88 -9.65
CA LYS A 208 1.47 -4.34 -8.90
C LYS A 208 0.38 -3.27 -8.83
N TRP A 209 0.76 -2.03 -8.62
CA TRP A 209 -0.17 -0.93 -8.41
C TRP A 209 -0.75 -0.32 -9.68
N LEU A 210 0.03 -0.30 -10.78
CA LEU A 210 -0.33 0.50 -11.94
C LEU A 210 -0.55 -0.32 -13.22
N GLU A 211 0.18 -1.41 -13.44
CA GLU A 211 0.14 -2.10 -14.74
C GLU A 211 -1.26 -2.63 -15.08
N GLY A 212 -1.68 -2.36 -16.30
CA GLY A 212 -3.01 -2.73 -16.79
C GLY A 212 -4.16 -1.89 -16.20
N ARG A 213 -3.90 -0.82 -15.45
CA ARG A 213 -4.93 0.00 -14.80
C ARG A 213 -5.07 1.37 -15.45
N THR A 214 -6.21 2.00 -15.20
CA THR A 214 -6.43 3.42 -15.48
C THR A 214 -5.87 4.24 -14.30
N ILE A 215 -5.16 5.30 -14.64
CA ILE A 215 -4.62 6.31 -13.72
C ILE A 215 -5.04 7.69 -14.21
N TYR A 216 -4.84 8.70 -13.36
CA TYR A 216 -5.10 10.09 -13.73
C TYR A 216 -3.82 10.91 -13.58
N LEU A 217 -3.66 11.87 -14.50
CA LEU A 217 -2.40 12.56 -14.72
C LEU A 217 -2.54 14.03 -14.38
N GLU A 218 -1.77 14.48 -13.39
CA GLU A 218 -1.65 15.90 -13.06
C GLU A 218 -0.33 16.44 -13.60
N LYS A 219 -0.42 17.51 -14.39
CA LYS A 219 0.74 18.26 -14.86
C LYS A 219 1.15 19.31 -13.83
N ASP A 220 2.46 19.50 -13.66
CA ASP A 220 3.00 20.68 -12.97
C ASP A 220 3.29 21.80 -14.01
N VAL A 221 4.51 22.21 -14.18
CA VAL A 221 4.90 23.26 -15.14
C VAL A 221 5.31 22.65 -16.48
N SER A 222 6.27 21.72 -16.46
CA SER A 222 6.86 21.15 -17.67
C SER A 222 5.97 20.08 -18.30
N GLU A 223 5.98 20.01 -19.64
CA GLU A 223 5.27 18.94 -20.37
C GLU A 223 6.08 17.65 -20.37
N THR A 224 7.36 17.77 -20.75
CA THR A 224 8.30 16.64 -20.90
C THR A 224 9.66 16.96 -20.34
N ASP A 225 10.44 15.94 -20.06
CA ASP A 225 11.85 16.06 -19.77
C ASP A 225 12.70 16.14 -21.06
N LYS A 226 14.02 16.28 -20.91
CA LYS A 226 14.99 16.34 -22.02
C LYS A 226 15.04 15.07 -22.89
N TYR A 227 14.45 13.97 -22.43
CA TYR A 227 14.36 12.71 -23.16
C TYR A 227 13.00 12.49 -23.84
N GLY A 228 12.09 13.48 -23.76
CA GLY A 228 10.76 13.41 -24.32
C GLY A 228 9.75 12.61 -23.51
N ARG A 229 10.08 12.23 -22.26
CA ARG A 229 9.12 11.56 -21.38
C ARG A 229 8.16 12.59 -20.77
N LEU A 230 6.87 12.29 -20.73
CA LEU A 230 5.88 13.12 -20.03
C LEU A 230 6.24 13.24 -18.55
N LEU A 231 6.08 14.42 -17.98
CA LEU A 231 6.28 14.68 -16.55
C LEU A 231 4.93 14.85 -15.87
N ARG A 232 4.55 13.93 -14.96
CA ARG A 232 3.23 13.98 -14.27
C ARG A 232 3.35 13.49 -12.83
N TYR A 233 2.45 14.03 -11.99
CA TYR A 233 2.01 13.33 -10.79
C TYR A 233 0.96 12.32 -11.19
N VAL A 234 0.98 11.14 -10.58
CA VAL A 234 0.13 10.00 -10.91
C VAL A 234 -0.87 9.75 -9.79
N TRP A 235 -2.16 9.74 -10.16
CA TRP A 235 -3.25 9.55 -9.23
C TRP A 235 -3.94 8.20 -9.47
N LEU A 236 -4.19 7.46 -8.40
CA LEU A 236 -4.88 6.16 -8.44
C LEU A 236 -6.39 6.31 -8.66
N VAL A 237 -6.96 7.39 -8.15
CA VAL A 237 -8.33 7.88 -8.37
C VAL A 237 -8.28 9.40 -8.48
N LYS A 238 -9.30 10.02 -9.07
CA LYS A 238 -9.38 11.48 -9.14
C LYS A 238 -9.55 12.09 -7.75
N PRO A 239 -8.87 13.19 -7.43
CA PRO A 239 -9.25 14.02 -6.29
C PRO A 239 -10.59 14.72 -6.54
N GLY A 240 -11.12 15.40 -5.55
CA GLY A 240 -12.40 16.13 -5.69
C GLY A 240 -12.34 17.28 -6.68
N THR A 241 -11.19 17.95 -6.78
CA THR A 241 -10.94 19.09 -7.67
C THR A 241 -9.50 19.07 -8.21
N ASP A 242 -9.18 20.01 -9.11
CA ASP A 242 -7.80 20.22 -9.60
C ASP A 242 -6.84 20.83 -8.56
N ASN A 243 -7.36 21.19 -7.38
CA ASN A 243 -6.58 21.65 -6.23
C ASN A 243 -6.76 20.67 -5.06
N PRO A 244 -6.07 19.52 -5.09
CA PRO A 244 -6.25 18.49 -4.09
C PRO A 244 -5.78 18.92 -2.70
N THR A 245 -6.44 18.39 -1.70
CA THR A 245 -6.05 18.56 -0.30
C THR A 245 -4.82 17.69 0.03
N GLU A 246 -4.12 18.00 1.12
CA GLU A 246 -3.01 17.17 1.61
C GLU A 246 -3.46 15.72 1.91
N GLU A 247 -4.71 15.55 2.33
CA GLU A 247 -5.29 14.22 2.57
C GLU A 247 -5.48 13.45 1.28
N GLU A 248 -6.02 14.08 0.24
CA GLU A 248 -6.16 13.45 -1.07
C GLU A 248 -4.80 13.11 -1.69
N ILE A 249 -3.79 13.98 -1.56
CA ILE A 249 -2.41 13.70 -1.98
C ILE A 249 -1.88 12.46 -1.25
N THR A 250 -2.10 12.37 0.05
CA THR A 250 -1.65 11.25 0.87
C THR A 250 -2.37 9.94 0.51
N SER A 251 -3.69 10.03 0.22
CA SER A 251 -4.56 8.88 0.04
C SER A 251 -4.62 8.36 -1.40
N PHE A 252 -4.47 9.23 -2.40
CA PHE A 252 -4.79 8.89 -3.79
C PHE A 252 -3.64 9.09 -4.77
N MET A 253 -2.59 9.87 -4.43
CA MET A 253 -1.46 10.09 -5.33
C MET A 253 -0.43 8.97 -5.18
N PHE A 254 -0.11 8.27 -6.27
CA PHE A 254 0.82 7.14 -6.26
C PHE A 254 2.25 7.55 -5.89
N ASN A 255 2.70 8.73 -6.29
CA ASN A 255 4.00 9.28 -5.90
C ASN A 255 4.18 9.32 -4.37
N SER A 256 3.10 9.60 -3.62
CA SER A 256 3.10 9.62 -2.15
C SER A 256 3.39 8.24 -1.56
N TYR A 257 2.84 7.19 -2.16
CA TYR A 257 3.07 5.80 -1.72
C TYR A 257 4.51 5.37 -1.93
N LEU A 258 5.12 5.72 -3.08
CA LEU A 258 6.53 5.42 -3.34
C LEU A 258 7.45 6.01 -2.28
N LEU A 259 7.20 7.24 -1.88
CA LEU A 259 8.01 7.94 -0.87
C LEU A 259 7.72 7.45 0.55
N ARG A 260 6.45 7.34 0.91
CA ARG A 260 6.01 6.98 2.27
C ARG A 260 6.41 5.54 2.64
N ASP A 261 6.35 4.63 1.66
CA ASP A 261 6.65 3.22 1.88
C ASP A 261 8.12 2.89 1.56
N GLY A 262 8.93 3.92 1.22
CA GLY A 262 10.37 3.83 1.05
C GLY A 262 10.83 3.19 -0.25
N TYR A 263 10.06 3.27 -1.33
CA TYR A 263 10.45 2.77 -2.66
C TYR A 263 11.18 3.79 -3.53
N ALA A 264 11.18 5.06 -3.12
CA ALA A 264 11.84 6.14 -3.83
C ALA A 264 12.33 7.22 -2.87
N VAL A 265 13.19 8.11 -3.37
CA VAL A 265 13.64 9.33 -2.70
C VAL A 265 13.04 10.56 -3.37
N VAL A 266 12.99 11.70 -2.66
CA VAL A 266 12.55 12.96 -3.25
C VAL A 266 13.62 13.50 -4.20
N ALA A 267 13.29 13.65 -5.48
CA ALA A 267 14.15 14.21 -6.51
C ALA A 267 13.59 15.52 -7.06
N LYS A 268 14.32 16.62 -6.87
CA LYS A 268 13.88 17.96 -7.27
C LYS A 268 14.46 18.35 -8.61
N PHE A 269 13.59 18.65 -9.56
CA PHE A 269 13.95 19.19 -10.87
C PHE A 269 13.08 20.42 -11.15
N PRO A 270 13.50 21.64 -10.73
CA PRO A 270 12.75 22.84 -11.05
C PRO A 270 12.52 22.98 -12.56
N PRO A 271 11.33 23.48 -12.99
CA PRO A 271 10.32 24.19 -12.17
C PRO A 271 9.27 23.27 -11.51
N ASP A 272 9.28 21.95 -11.72
CA ASP A 272 8.27 20.99 -11.28
C ASP A 272 8.45 20.62 -9.80
N ILE A 273 7.94 21.48 -8.91
CA ILE A 273 8.16 21.38 -7.44
C ILE A 273 6.90 21.58 -6.59
N LYS A 274 5.71 21.53 -7.20
CA LYS A 274 4.42 21.87 -6.55
C LYS A 274 4.26 21.17 -5.18
N TYR A 275 4.58 19.89 -5.06
CA TYR A 275 4.36 19.08 -3.85
C TYR A 275 5.64 18.77 -3.06
N VAL A 276 6.74 19.46 -3.31
CA VAL A 276 8.04 19.13 -2.71
C VAL A 276 8.02 19.11 -1.18
N GLU A 277 7.28 20.02 -0.53
CA GLU A 277 7.30 20.13 0.93
C GLU A 277 6.51 18.96 1.59
N ILE A 278 5.38 18.57 1.04
CA ILE A 278 4.64 17.40 1.55
C ILE A 278 5.40 16.10 1.24
N PHE A 279 6.04 15.98 0.08
CA PHE A 279 6.81 14.78 -0.30
C PHE A 279 8.02 14.54 0.62
N LYS A 280 8.68 15.60 1.08
CA LYS A 280 9.73 15.49 2.10
C LYS A 280 9.20 14.91 3.41
N THR A 281 7.95 15.17 3.77
CA THR A 281 7.38 14.58 4.99
C THR A 281 7.15 13.08 4.84
N PHE A 282 6.77 12.62 3.65
CA PHE A 282 6.62 11.19 3.36
C PHE A 282 7.96 10.47 3.37
N GLU A 283 8.99 11.05 2.73
CA GLU A 283 10.34 10.48 2.77
C GLU A 283 10.90 10.44 4.20
N THR A 284 10.69 11.50 4.98
CA THR A 284 11.09 11.52 6.40
C THR A 284 10.41 10.42 7.19
N TYR A 285 9.12 10.20 6.97
CA TYR A 285 8.40 9.10 7.60
C TYR A 285 9.00 7.73 7.26
N ALA A 286 9.29 7.47 5.98
CA ALA A 286 9.91 6.21 5.56
C ALA A 286 11.28 5.99 6.22
N ARG A 287 12.10 7.05 6.35
CA ARG A 287 13.39 7.02 7.05
C ARG A 287 13.25 6.70 8.53
N GLU A 288 12.34 7.39 9.21
CA GLU A 288 12.10 7.20 10.64
C GLU A 288 11.54 5.82 10.98
N LYS A 289 10.76 5.23 10.07
CA LYS A 289 10.20 3.89 10.20
C LYS A 289 11.09 2.79 9.64
N ASN A 290 12.25 3.13 9.08
CA ASN A 290 13.15 2.18 8.42
C ASN A 290 12.46 1.36 7.32
N LEU A 291 11.62 2.00 6.50
CA LEU A 291 10.87 1.33 5.43
C LEU A 291 11.69 1.28 4.15
N GLY A 292 11.51 0.20 3.39
CA GLY A 292 12.06 0.06 2.04
C GLY A 292 13.56 0.34 1.97
N LEU A 293 13.96 1.33 1.18
CA LEU A 293 15.35 1.81 1.00
C LEU A 293 16.08 2.12 2.31
N TYR A 294 15.33 2.44 3.36
CA TYR A 294 15.88 2.83 4.67
C TYR A 294 15.91 1.67 5.65
N GLY A 295 15.40 0.50 5.26
CA GLY A 295 15.51 -0.73 6.04
C GLY A 295 16.95 -1.22 6.12
N VAL A 296 17.28 -1.96 7.18
CA VAL A 296 18.58 -2.63 7.28
C VAL A 296 18.63 -3.71 6.19
N PRO A 297 19.65 -3.76 5.33
CA PRO A 297 19.81 -4.86 4.38
C PRO A 297 19.83 -6.18 5.17
N ILE A 298 18.89 -7.07 4.90
CA ILE A 298 18.99 -8.44 5.39
C ILE A 298 20.18 -9.02 4.64
N ASN A 299 21.33 -9.14 5.32
CA ASN A 299 22.44 -9.93 4.82
C ASN A 299 21.93 -11.38 4.76
N VAL A 300 21.42 -11.77 3.61
CA VAL A 300 21.29 -13.19 3.26
C VAL A 300 22.74 -13.69 3.14
N GLY A 301 23.25 -14.19 4.26
CA GLY A 301 24.56 -14.81 4.31
C GLY A 301 24.62 -15.86 3.21
N LYS A 302 25.62 -15.76 2.35
CA LYS A 302 26.07 -16.88 1.56
C LYS A 302 26.29 -18.02 2.55
N GLU A 303 25.47 -19.04 2.49
CA GLU A 303 25.79 -20.34 3.07
C GLU A 303 27.09 -20.82 2.45
N THR A 304 28.20 -20.60 3.14
CA THR A 304 29.40 -21.40 2.94
C THR A 304 29.12 -22.74 3.61
N THR A 305 28.89 -23.72 2.77
CA THR A 305 28.95 -25.14 3.14
C THR A 305 30.35 -25.45 3.66
N GLU A 306 30.51 -25.46 4.99
CA GLU A 306 31.58 -26.23 5.65
C GLU A 306 30.93 -27.06 6.77
N ALA A 307 31.18 -28.35 6.67
CA ALA A 307 30.71 -29.39 7.56
C ALA A 307 31.27 -29.27 8.99
N PRO A 308 30.56 -29.73 10.01
CA PRO A 308 30.97 -29.58 11.39
C PRO A 308 32.07 -30.57 11.76
N LYS A 309 33.12 -30.10 12.40
CA LYS A 309 34.04 -30.93 13.17
C LYS A 309 33.60 -30.95 14.63
N GLU A 310 33.28 -32.14 15.05
CA GLU A 310 33.11 -32.57 16.45
C GLU A 310 34.30 -32.20 17.32
N ASN A 311 34.06 -31.64 18.51
CA ASN A 311 34.72 -32.08 19.77
C ASN A 311 34.12 -31.31 20.94
N SER A 312 33.51 -32.08 21.85
CA SER A 312 33.25 -31.76 23.26
C SER A 312 34.57 -31.78 24.07
N PRO A 313 34.65 -31.32 25.33
CA PRO A 313 33.68 -31.55 26.39
C PRO A 313 33.41 -30.38 27.38
N ALA A 314 32.43 -30.62 28.21
CA ALA A 314 31.88 -29.89 29.31
C ALA A 314 32.86 -29.22 30.29
N GLU A 315 32.44 -28.03 30.81
CA GLU A 315 32.64 -27.66 32.20
C GLU A 315 31.44 -26.85 32.74
N THR A 316 30.99 -27.34 33.89
CA THR A 316 29.91 -26.87 34.75
C THR A 316 30.37 -25.64 35.52
N VAL A 317 29.63 -24.53 35.48
CA VAL A 317 29.69 -23.51 36.55
C VAL A 317 28.29 -22.94 36.83
N THR A 318 27.97 -22.96 38.08
CA THR A 318 26.82 -22.70 38.91
C THR A 318 26.13 -21.34 38.67
N GLU A 319 24.78 -21.39 38.88
CA GLU A 319 23.92 -20.23 39.15
C GLU A 319 24.39 -19.44 40.37
N GLU A 320 24.58 -18.13 40.17
CA GLU A 320 24.30 -17.05 41.13
C GLU A 320 24.79 -15.74 40.50
N ASP A 321 23.93 -14.67 40.55
CA ASP A 321 24.15 -13.30 40.07
C ASP A 321 23.44 -12.90 38.75
N LYS A 322 22.12 -12.83 38.82
CA LYS A 322 21.30 -11.95 37.98
C LYS A 322 20.21 -11.27 38.80
N LYS A 323 20.56 -10.25 39.51
CA LYS A 323 19.68 -9.14 39.92
C LYS A 323 20.52 -7.88 40.02
N GLU A 324 20.05 -6.85 39.27
CA GLU A 324 20.59 -5.49 39.23
C GLU A 324 21.29 -5.15 37.90
N GLU A 325 20.49 -4.85 36.87
CA GLU A 325 20.81 -3.85 35.86
C GLU A 325 19.60 -3.65 34.90
N ASN A 326 18.60 -2.96 35.43
CA ASN A 326 17.56 -2.38 34.56
C ASN A 326 16.90 -1.18 35.27
N ASN A 327 17.71 -0.20 35.63
CA ASN A 327 17.22 1.11 36.05
C ASN A 327 18.32 2.16 35.93
N ASN A 328 18.72 2.53 34.71
CA ASN A 328 19.52 3.74 34.51
C ASN A 328 19.64 4.13 33.03
N ILE A 329 18.54 4.39 32.35
CA ILE A 329 18.53 5.24 31.14
C ILE A 329 17.29 6.13 31.17
N VAL A 330 17.08 6.87 32.22
CA VAL A 330 16.20 8.04 32.26
C VAL A 330 16.72 9.00 33.34
N LYS A 331 17.87 9.59 33.11
CA LYS A 331 18.28 10.81 33.82
C LYS A 331 19.60 11.31 33.22
N ASN A 332 19.52 12.08 32.14
CA ASN A 332 20.42 13.21 31.88
C ASN A 332 20.08 13.87 30.55
N THR A 333 19.05 14.67 30.51
CA THR A 333 18.96 15.89 29.70
C THR A 333 17.97 16.83 30.36
N SER A 334 18.39 17.38 31.47
CA SER A 334 17.68 18.49 32.11
C SER A 334 18.34 19.79 31.75
N LYS A 335 17.49 20.74 31.28
CA LYS A 335 17.69 22.18 31.17
C LYS A 335 18.26 22.72 29.86
N LYS A 336 17.36 22.89 28.88
CA LYS A 336 17.31 24.15 28.11
C LYS A 336 15.83 24.46 27.82
N ASN A 337 15.40 25.69 28.00
CA ASN A 337 14.03 26.18 27.83
C ASN A 337 13.42 25.81 26.47
N ASN A 338 12.64 24.70 26.41
CA ASN A 338 12.01 24.18 25.18
C ASN A 338 10.55 24.66 25.02
N SER A 339 10.24 25.90 25.40
CA SER A 339 8.87 26.41 25.34
C SER A 339 8.32 26.61 23.90
N LYS A 340 9.17 26.55 22.87
CA LYS A 340 8.82 26.76 21.46
C LYS A 340 9.16 25.58 20.54
N GLU A 341 9.59 24.46 21.08
CA GLU A 341 9.95 23.28 20.27
C GLU A 341 8.71 22.53 19.81
N LEU A 342 8.70 22.13 18.54
CA LEU A 342 7.54 21.52 17.89
C LEU A 342 7.60 19.99 18.02
N ALA A 343 6.48 19.40 18.43
CA ALA A 343 6.37 17.99 18.77
C ALA A 343 6.60 17.04 17.60
N TYR A 344 6.25 17.45 16.38
CA TYR A 344 6.38 16.59 15.20
C TYR A 344 7.82 16.12 14.95
N LYS A 345 8.82 16.86 15.42
CA LYS A 345 10.24 16.48 15.33
C LYS A 345 10.59 15.24 16.14
N TYR A 346 9.77 14.88 17.13
CA TYR A 346 9.95 13.77 18.06
C TYR A 346 8.85 12.71 17.95
N ALA A 347 7.88 12.96 17.07
CA ALA A 347 6.73 12.08 16.93
C ALA A 347 7.05 10.77 16.21
N ASN A 348 8.08 10.75 15.36
CA ASN A 348 8.46 9.60 14.54
C ASN A 348 7.24 9.02 13.78
N GLY A 349 6.46 9.90 13.14
CA GLY A 349 5.24 9.51 12.43
C GLY A 349 4.06 9.10 13.33
N ARG A 350 4.18 9.18 14.66
CA ARG A 350 3.07 8.89 15.58
C ARG A 350 2.04 10.02 15.60
N ILE A 351 0.85 9.68 16.01
CA ILE A 351 -0.23 10.65 16.27
C ILE A 351 0.18 11.58 17.42
N ILE A 352 -0.07 12.87 17.28
CA ILE A 352 0.23 13.86 18.31
C ILE A 352 -1.06 14.36 18.95
N GLY A 353 -1.29 14.00 20.20
CA GLY A 353 -2.31 14.63 21.05
C GLY A 353 -1.82 15.97 21.62
N ASN A 354 -2.67 16.96 21.57
CA ASN A 354 -2.41 18.27 22.20
C ASN A 354 -3.19 18.37 23.53
N LYS A 355 -2.48 18.32 24.64
CA LYS A 355 -3.02 18.36 26.01
C LYS A 355 -3.94 19.56 26.27
N ASN A 356 -3.66 20.71 25.63
CA ASN A 356 -4.43 21.93 25.89
C ASN A 356 -5.79 21.91 25.18
N SER A 357 -5.89 21.30 24.01
CA SER A 357 -7.13 21.27 23.23
C SER A 357 -7.86 19.93 23.33
N MET A 358 -7.23 18.92 23.92
CA MET A 358 -7.68 17.52 23.93
C MET A 358 -8.01 17.01 22.50
N LYS A 359 -7.25 17.49 21.52
CA LYS A 359 -7.36 17.03 20.13
C LYS A 359 -6.12 16.27 19.74
N TYR A 360 -6.29 15.19 18.97
CA TYR A 360 -5.17 14.55 18.31
C TYR A 360 -5.08 14.92 16.83
N HIS A 361 -3.89 14.94 16.33
CA HIS A 361 -3.52 15.29 14.97
C HIS A 361 -2.83 14.08 14.34
N MET A 362 -3.34 13.65 13.21
CA MET A 362 -2.73 12.60 12.41
C MET A 362 -1.41 13.08 11.82
N PRO A 363 -0.42 12.20 11.62
CA PRO A 363 0.72 12.48 10.77
C PRO A 363 0.19 13.06 9.45
N TYR A 364 0.76 14.16 8.98
CA TYR A 364 0.35 14.88 7.75
C TYR A 364 -0.91 15.76 7.87
N GLY A 365 -1.64 15.74 8.98
CA GLY A 365 -2.74 16.68 9.20
C GLY A 365 -2.24 18.13 9.26
N ARG A 366 -3.05 19.07 8.75
CA ARG A 366 -2.72 20.53 8.64
C ARG A 366 -2.09 21.12 9.90
N ASP A 367 -2.54 20.72 11.07
CA ASP A 367 -2.09 21.25 12.35
C ASP A 367 -1.11 20.34 13.11
N TYR A 368 -0.71 19.20 12.50
CA TYR A 368 0.25 18.26 13.09
C TYR A 368 1.58 18.92 13.47
N LYS A 369 2.09 19.78 12.61
CA LYS A 369 3.34 20.51 12.81
C LYS A 369 3.21 21.73 13.72
N LYS A 370 2.01 22.05 14.22
CA LYS A 370 1.76 23.23 15.07
C LYS A 370 1.73 22.92 16.57
N VAL A 371 1.76 21.63 16.94
CA VAL A 371 1.75 21.23 18.35
C VAL A 371 3.13 21.43 18.97
N TYR A 372 3.20 22.20 20.05
CA TYR A 372 4.45 22.35 20.80
C TYR A 372 4.73 21.11 21.64
N LEU A 373 6.02 20.71 21.73
CA LEU A 373 6.46 19.50 22.44
C LEU A 373 5.99 19.45 23.90
N LYS A 374 5.99 20.57 24.61
CA LYS A 374 5.50 20.67 25.99
C LYS A 374 4.03 20.28 26.18
N ASN A 375 3.24 20.42 25.10
CA ASN A 375 1.79 20.11 25.12
C ASN A 375 1.47 18.79 24.42
N ALA A 376 2.49 18.07 23.93
CA ALA A 376 2.28 16.87 23.15
C ALA A 376 2.16 15.61 24.01
N VAL A 377 1.34 14.68 23.54
CA VAL A 377 1.33 13.26 23.88
C VAL A 377 1.43 12.50 22.56
N PHE A 378 2.21 11.44 22.52
CA PHE A 378 2.36 10.63 21.32
C PHE A 378 1.58 9.33 21.46
N PHE A 379 0.84 8.97 20.43
CA PHE A 379 0.06 7.73 20.35
C PHE A 379 0.48 6.97 19.10
N ASP A 380 0.53 5.66 19.20
CA ASP A 380 0.85 4.81 18.06
C ASP A 380 -0.39 4.55 17.19
N THR A 381 -1.60 4.57 17.81
CA THR A 381 -2.88 4.38 17.11
C THR A 381 -3.91 5.46 17.47
N GLU A 382 -4.96 5.60 16.63
CA GLU A 382 -6.10 6.48 16.91
C GLU A 382 -6.89 6.00 18.13
N GLU A 383 -7.02 4.68 18.31
CA GLU A 383 -7.71 4.07 19.45
C GLU A 383 -7.05 4.45 20.77
N GLU A 384 -5.71 4.46 20.82
CA GLU A 384 -4.99 4.94 22.00
C GLU A 384 -5.29 6.40 22.30
N ALA A 385 -5.32 7.25 21.28
CA ALA A 385 -5.66 8.66 21.46
C ALA A 385 -7.09 8.84 21.95
N ILE A 386 -8.05 8.12 21.37
CA ILE A 386 -9.47 8.15 21.77
C ILE A 386 -9.64 7.61 23.19
N LYS A 387 -9.01 6.48 23.53
CA LYS A 387 -9.02 5.90 24.88
C LYS A 387 -8.41 6.84 25.92
N ALA A 388 -7.45 7.65 25.53
CA ALA A 388 -6.87 8.70 26.35
C ALA A 388 -7.74 9.99 26.42
N GLY A 389 -8.94 9.99 25.84
CA GLY A 389 -9.90 11.09 25.90
C GLY A 389 -9.68 12.19 24.87
N TYR A 390 -8.86 11.95 23.84
CA TYR A 390 -8.63 12.92 22.76
C TYR A 390 -9.65 12.74 21.64
N VAL A 391 -10.03 13.84 20.99
CA VAL A 391 -10.90 13.86 19.81
C VAL A 391 -10.09 14.27 18.58
N ARG A 392 -10.42 13.72 17.42
CA ARG A 392 -9.75 14.08 16.18
C ARG A 392 -9.88 15.58 15.90
N ALA A 393 -8.78 16.24 15.56
CA ALA A 393 -8.81 17.61 15.13
C ALA A 393 -9.63 17.72 13.83
N LYS A 394 -10.56 18.67 13.78
CA LYS A 394 -11.27 18.97 12.52
C LYS A 394 -10.27 19.42 11.48
N LYS A 395 -10.54 19.05 10.24
CA LYS A 395 -9.73 19.36 9.05
C LYS A 395 -9.56 20.87 8.85
#